data_74b7a80dfea443a71b246cc25911c177
#
_entry.id   74b7a80dfea443a71b246cc25911c177
#
_cell.length_a   1.000
_cell.length_b   1.000
_cell.length_c   1.000
_cell.angle_alpha   90.00
_cell.angle_beta   90.00
_cell.angle_gamma   90.00
#
_symmetry.space_group_name_H-M   'P 1'
#
loop_
_entity.id
_entity.type
_entity.pdbx_description
1 polymer ?
#
loop_
_entity_poly.entity_id
_entity_poly.type
_entity_poly.pdbx_seq_one_letter_code
_entity_poly.pdbx_strand_id
1 'polypeptide(L)'
;VPSSYKGTVIDVQVFTRDGLEKDTRAKQIEASQLADYRKDLKEELRIYEEATFARLAGMLDGQTTVSGGGLSKGTKLDADTLAGLDREQWFKLKFSDAELNNQIASAQRLLEEQNQLLEERFEAKKEKLQSGDDLAPGVLKIVKVYLAVKRRIQPGDKMAGRHGNKGVISVIMPVEDMPYDENGEPIDIVLNPLGVPSRMNVGQILETHLGMAARGLGVKINEMLDQQVKVAKLREFLKKIYAHTSDKRRDADIDSLSDVELVAMAQNLRAGVPMATPVFNGASEDSIKALLRMADLPDSGQLMLRDGRSGDEFDRPVTVGYMYMLKLNHLVDDKMHARSTGSYSLVTQQPLGGKAQFGGQRFGEMEVWALEAYGAAHTLQEMLTVKSDDVAGRTKMYKNIVDGDHSMDP
;
A
#
# COMPACT_ATOMS: atom_id res chain seq x y z
N VAL A 1 -10.15 0.84 -23.57
CA VAL A 1 -9.52 0.00 -22.53
C VAL A 1 -8.50 -0.89 -23.23
N PRO A 2 -7.25 -0.98 -22.77
CA PRO A 2 -6.26 -1.87 -23.33
C PRO A 2 -6.74 -3.34 -23.30
N SER A 3 -6.38 -4.12 -24.33
CA SER A 3 -6.97 -5.45 -24.61
C SER A 3 -6.74 -6.53 -23.54
N SER A 4 -5.86 -6.33 -22.58
CA SER A 4 -5.52 -7.33 -21.55
C SER A 4 -6.05 -7.01 -20.15
N TYR A 5 -6.80 -5.92 -19.99
CA TYR A 5 -7.30 -5.50 -18.68
C TYR A 5 -8.67 -6.06 -18.37
N LYS A 6 -8.80 -6.74 -17.24
CA LYS A 6 -10.06 -7.19 -16.64
C LYS A 6 -10.17 -6.63 -15.24
N GLY A 7 -11.30 -6.05 -14.88
CA GLY A 7 -11.46 -5.45 -13.56
C GLY A 7 -12.90 -5.06 -13.27
N THR A 8 -13.16 -4.64 -12.03
CA THR A 8 -14.43 -4.12 -11.58
C THR A 8 -14.42 -2.59 -11.67
N VAL A 9 -15.47 -2.01 -12.25
CA VAL A 9 -15.64 -0.57 -12.29
C VAL A 9 -15.95 -0.07 -10.89
N ILE A 10 -15.10 0.83 -10.37
CA ILE A 10 -15.28 1.44 -9.04
C ILE A 10 -15.81 2.86 -9.11
N ASP A 11 -15.46 3.60 -10.17
CA ASP A 11 -15.92 4.98 -10.35
C ASP A 11 -16.02 5.31 -11.84
N VAL A 12 -16.94 6.22 -12.17
CA VAL A 12 -17.14 6.72 -13.53
C VAL A 12 -17.30 8.23 -13.46
N GLN A 13 -16.40 8.96 -14.11
CA GLN A 13 -16.47 10.41 -14.23
C GLN A 13 -16.79 10.80 -15.67
N VAL A 14 -17.77 11.65 -15.84
CA VAL A 14 -18.21 12.16 -17.14
C VAL A 14 -17.91 13.64 -17.23
N PHE A 15 -17.10 14.02 -18.20
CA PHE A 15 -16.77 15.40 -18.52
C PHE A 15 -17.50 15.78 -19.81
N THR A 16 -18.28 16.84 -19.78
CA THR A 16 -19.05 17.32 -20.92
C THR A 16 -18.62 18.73 -21.27
N ARG A 17 -18.56 19.04 -22.57
CA ARG A 17 -18.27 20.37 -23.05
C ARG A 17 -19.39 21.33 -22.66
N ASP A 18 -19.03 22.57 -22.40
CA ASP A 18 -19.98 23.62 -22.10
C ASP A 18 -21.03 23.82 -23.24
N GLY A 19 -22.30 24.04 -22.86
CA GLY A 19 -23.39 24.22 -23.81
C GLY A 19 -24.02 22.93 -24.38
N LEU A 20 -23.60 21.73 -23.95
CA LEU A 20 -24.24 20.48 -24.34
C LEU A 20 -25.23 20.00 -23.27
N GLU A 21 -26.38 19.48 -23.74
CA GLU A 21 -27.32 18.82 -22.82
C GLU A 21 -26.67 17.58 -22.17
N LYS A 22 -26.72 17.56 -20.85
CA LYS A 22 -26.20 16.43 -20.06
C LYS A 22 -27.23 15.29 -20.04
N ASP A 23 -26.77 14.07 -20.31
CA ASP A 23 -27.60 12.86 -20.24
C ASP A 23 -28.13 12.63 -18.81
N THR A 24 -29.23 11.90 -18.67
CA THR A 24 -29.81 11.54 -17.38
C THR A 24 -28.81 10.82 -16.47
N ARG A 25 -27.96 9.97 -17.06
CA ARG A 25 -26.89 9.27 -16.32
C ARG A 25 -25.78 10.21 -15.84
N ALA A 26 -25.37 11.16 -16.67
CA ALA A 26 -24.40 12.18 -16.27
C ALA A 26 -24.91 13.01 -15.09
N LYS A 27 -26.17 13.44 -15.13
CA LYS A 27 -26.82 14.17 -14.03
C LYS A 27 -26.87 13.34 -12.74
N GLN A 28 -27.13 12.05 -12.82
CA GLN A 28 -27.09 11.14 -11.66
C GLN A 28 -25.69 11.01 -11.06
N ILE A 29 -24.66 10.89 -11.89
CA ILE A 29 -23.26 10.82 -11.45
C ILE A 29 -22.84 12.12 -10.77
N GLU A 30 -23.18 13.27 -11.37
CA GLU A 30 -22.90 14.59 -10.76
C GLU A 30 -23.61 14.77 -9.42
N ALA A 31 -24.88 14.37 -9.33
CA ALA A 31 -25.64 14.44 -8.08
C ALA A 31 -25.01 13.52 -6.99
N SER A 32 -24.56 12.33 -7.37
CA SER A 32 -23.85 11.43 -6.44
C SER A 32 -22.54 12.03 -5.97
N GLN A 33 -21.73 12.58 -6.87
CA GLN A 33 -20.46 13.24 -6.53
C GLN A 33 -20.65 14.45 -5.61
N LEU A 34 -21.70 15.25 -5.84
CA LEU A 34 -22.03 16.37 -4.96
C LEU A 34 -22.51 15.91 -3.58
N ALA A 35 -23.26 14.81 -3.53
CA ALA A 35 -23.73 14.24 -2.27
C ALA A 35 -22.55 13.68 -1.43
N ASP A 36 -21.64 12.98 -2.09
CA ASP A 36 -20.44 12.43 -1.45
C ASP A 36 -19.53 13.56 -0.95
N TYR A 37 -19.29 14.58 -1.78
CA TYR A 37 -18.49 15.73 -1.38
C TYR A 37 -19.11 16.50 -0.21
N ARG A 38 -20.45 16.65 -0.21
CA ARG A 38 -21.16 17.27 0.92
C ARG A 38 -21.05 16.47 2.21
N LYS A 39 -21.01 15.13 2.08
CA LYS A 39 -20.79 14.23 3.22
C LYS A 39 -19.38 14.40 3.79
N ASP A 40 -18.37 14.46 2.93
CA ASP A 40 -16.98 14.66 3.34
C ASP A 40 -16.79 16.00 4.06
N LEU A 41 -17.38 17.09 3.54
CA LEU A 41 -17.32 18.41 4.19
C LEU A 41 -18.03 18.42 5.55
N LYS A 42 -19.15 17.70 5.69
CA LYS A 42 -19.82 17.56 6.98
C LYS A 42 -18.98 16.78 8.00
N GLU A 43 -18.28 15.74 7.57
CA GLU A 43 -17.36 15.00 8.43
C GLU A 43 -16.15 15.88 8.83
N GLU A 44 -15.61 16.67 7.91
CA GLU A 44 -14.56 17.63 8.19
C GLU A 44 -15.01 18.65 9.24
N LEU A 45 -16.21 19.23 9.08
CA LEU A 45 -16.78 20.15 10.05
C LEU A 45 -16.96 19.48 11.42
N ARG A 46 -17.47 18.25 11.46
CA ARG A 46 -17.65 17.50 12.70
C ARG A 46 -16.33 17.32 13.44
N ILE A 47 -15.24 16.99 12.74
CA ILE A 47 -13.90 16.85 13.34
C ILE A 47 -13.42 18.16 13.94
N TYR A 48 -13.63 19.29 13.23
CA TYR A 48 -13.29 20.61 13.77
C TYR A 48 -14.13 20.98 15.00
N GLU A 49 -15.42 20.71 14.96
CA GLU A 49 -16.31 20.92 16.11
C GLU A 49 -15.85 20.08 17.32
N GLU A 50 -15.65 18.77 17.15
CA GLU A 50 -15.23 17.88 18.23
C GLU A 50 -13.90 18.32 18.85
N ALA A 51 -12.90 18.67 18.03
CA ALA A 51 -11.62 19.16 18.52
C ALA A 51 -11.75 20.50 19.28
N THR A 52 -12.59 21.41 18.78
CA THR A 52 -12.82 22.71 19.43
C THR A 52 -13.55 22.55 20.76
N PHE A 53 -14.59 21.71 20.81
CA PHE A 53 -15.32 21.44 22.04
C PHE A 53 -14.51 20.63 23.06
N ALA A 54 -13.66 19.71 22.63
CA ALA A 54 -12.74 19.01 23.52
C ALA A 54 -11.74 19.98 24.17
N ARG A 55 -11.21 20.95 23.40
CA ARG A 55 -10.35 22.00 23.89
C ARG A 55 -11.08 22.92 24.88
N LEU A 56 -12.30 23.36 24.53
CA LEU A 56 -13.13 24.17 25.40
C LEU A 56 -13.49 23.45 26.69
N ALA A 57 -13.84 22.15 26.64
CA ALA A 57 -14.11 21.34 27.82
C ALA A 57 -12.92 21.35 28.79
N GLY A 58 -11.70 21.13 28.29
CA GLY A 58 -10.50 21.18 29.11
C GLY A 58 -10.21 22.56 29.74
N MET A 59 -10.66 23.65 29.11
CA MET A 59 -10.53 25.02 29.65
C MET A 59 -11.62 25.38 30.64
N LEU A 60 -12.80 24.82 30.48
CA LEU A 60 -13.99 25.13 31.29
C LEU A 60 -14.11 24.24 32.54
N ASP A 61 -13.41 23.13 32.57
CA ASP A 61 -13.42 22.20 33.70
C ASP A 61 -12.97 22.88 34.98
N GLY A 62 -13.79 22.74 36.02
CA GLY A 62 -13.54 23.37 37.32
C GLY A 62 -13.85 24.86 37.44
N GLN A 63 -14.23 25.56 36.36
CA GLN A 63 -14.57 26.98 36.36
C GLN A 63 -16.00 27.24 36.87
N THR A 64 -16.21 28.43 37.41
CA THR A 64 -17.54 28.85 37.89
C THR A 64 -18.19 29.87 36.96
N THR A 65 -19.44 29.64 36.59
CA THR A 65 -20.19 30.51 35.70
C THR A 65 -20.71 31.75 36.42
N VAL A 66 -20.64 32.92 35.74
CA VAL A 66 -21.27 34.16 36.18
C VAL A 66 -22.67 34.28 35.62
N SER A 67 -22.85 33.96 34.34
CA SER A 67 -24.17 33.96 33.67
C SER A 67 -24.10 33.22 32.33
N GLY A 68 -25.24 32.77 31.82
CA GLY A 68 -25.37 32.17 30.46
C GLY A 68 -25.63 30.66 30.48
N GLY A 69 -25.96 30.10 29.32
CA GLY A 69 -26.15 28.64 29.12
C GLY A 69 -27.31 28.01 29.86
N GLY A 70 -28.24 28.81 30.43
CA GLY A 70 -29.37 28.28 31.23
C GLY A 70 -28.97 27.80 32.63
N LEU A 71 -27.75 28.04 33.05
CA LEU A 71 -27.23 27.66 34.38
C LEU A 71 -27.37 28.79 35.40
N SER A 72 -27.53 28.44 36.67
CA SER A 72 -27.59 29.41 37.79
C SER A 72 -26.21 30.02 38.03
N LYS A 73 -26.20 31.29 38.47
CA LYS A 73 -24.96 32.01 38.82
C LYS A 73 -24.18 31.24 39.91
N GLY A 74 -22.89 31.01 39.65
CA GLY A 74 -22.00 30.30 40.61
C GLY A 74 -21.98 28.79 40.47
N THR A 75 -22.60 28.22 39.43
CA THR A 75 -22.50 26.78 39.14
C THR A 75 -21.09 26.41 38.71
N LYS A 76 -20.48 25.44 39.37
CA LYS A 76 -19.19 24.87 38.96
C LYS A 76 -19.41 23.95 37.79
N LEU A 77 -18.61 24.11 36.75
CA LEU A 77 -18.69 23.25 35.56
C LEU A 77 -17.84 22.01 35.77
N ASP A 78 -18.50 20.85 35.69
CA ASP A 78 -17.87 19.53 35.65
C ASP A 78 -18.18 18.87 34.28
N ALA A 79 -17.46 17.84 33.93
CA ALA A 79 -17.63 17.13 32.65
C ALA A 79 -19.08 16.68 32.40
N ASP A 80 -19.79 16.26 33.44
CA ASP A 80 -21.18 15.80 33.37
C ASP A 80 -22.15 16.97 33.10
N THR A 81 -21.92 18.13 33.72
CA THR A 81 -22.73 19.37 33.47
C THR A 81 -22.50 19.91 32.06
N LEU A 82 -21.28 19.84 31.55
CA LEU A 82 -20.96 20.24 30.18
C LEU A 82 -21.59 19.28 29.15
N ALA A 83 -21.60 17.97 29.43
CA ALA A 83 -22.24 16.99 28.55
C ALA A 83 -23.78 17.13 28.47
N GLY A 84 -24.40 17.68 29.50
CA GLY A 84 -25.84 17.96 29.54
C GLY A 84 -26.27 19.25 28.84
N LEU A 85 -25.35 20.09 28.39
CA LEU A 85 -25.61 21.35 27.70
C LEU A 85 -25.50 21.19 26.19
N ASP A 86 -26.42 21.81 25.45
CA ASP A 86 -26.28 21.93 24.00
C ASP A 86 -25.01 22.70 23.62
N ARG A 87 -24.32 22.24 22.60
CA ARG A 87 -23.04 22.83 22.14
C ARG A 87 -23.11 24.34 21.86
N GLU A 88 -24.24 24.80 21.35
CA GLU A 88 -24.49 26.25 21.14
C GLU A 88 -24.56 27.05 22.46
N GLN A 89 -24.97 26.46 23.54
CA GLN A 89 -25.05 27.10 24.85
C GLN A 89 -23.68 27.31 25.50
N TRP A 90 -22.66 26.53 25.09
CA TRP A 90 -21.29 26.70 25.58
C TRP A 90 -20.73 28.08 25.23
N PHE A 91 -21.01 28.59 24.06
CA PHE A 91 -20.54 29.92 23.62
C PHE A 91 -21.27 31.10 24.33
N LYS A 92 -22.42 30.81 24.95
CA LYS A 92 -23.20 31.81 25.70
C LYS A 92 -22.79 31.90 27.17
N LEU A 93 -21.90 31.02 27.64
CA LEU A 93 -21.37 31.06 29.00
C LEU A 93 -20.45 32.26 29.20
N LYS A 94 -20.62 32.95 30.33
CA LYS A 94 -19.76 34.07 30.74
C LYS A 94 -19.10 33.77 32.06
N PHE A 95 -17.82 34.08 32.13
CA PHE A 95 -16.95 33.87 33.27
C PHE A 95 -16.44 35.20 33.84
N SER A 96 -15.94 35.19 35.06
CA SER A 96 -15.32 36.38 35.68
C SER A 96 -14.00 36.73 35.00
N ASP A 97 -13.36 35.77 34.41
CA ASP A 97 -12.08 35.91 33.69
C ASP A 97 -12.34 36.44 32.26
N ALA A 98 -11.78 37.63 31.97
CA ALA A 98 -11.89 38.26 30.66
C ALA A 98 -11.12 37.50 29.57
N GLU A 99 -9.97 36.84 29.94
CA GLU A 99 -9.17 36.09 28.98
C GLU A 99 -9.92 34.84 28.51
N LEU A 100 -10.58 34.14 29.42
CA LEU A 100 -11.41 32.98 29.12
C LEU A 100 -12.60 33.33 28.20
N ASN A 101 -13.28 34.45 28.46
CA ASN A 101 -14.34 34.92 27.59
C ASN A 101 -13.84 35.28 26.17
N ASN A 102 -12.63 35.85 26.06
CA ASN A 102 -12.03 36.15 24.77
C ASN A 102 -11.65 34.87 24.01
N GLN A 103 -11.18 33.83 24.70
CA GLN A 103 -10.85 32.53 24.12
C GLN A 103 -12.10 31.82 23.59
N ILE A 104 -13.21 31.85 24.32
CA ILE A 104 -14.50 31.31 23.89
C ILE A 104 -15.03 32.07 22.64
N ALA A 105 -14.97 33.39 22.66
CA ALA A 105 -15.38 34.19 21.51
C ALA A 105 -14.50 33.96 20.27
N SER A 106 -13.19 33.78 20.47
CA SER A 106 -12.26 33.45 19.37
C SER A 106 -12.51 32.03 18.82
N ALA A 107 -12.83 31.05 19.68
CA ALA A 107 -13.18 29.70 19.26
C ALA A 107 -14.50 29.67 18.45
N GLN A 108 -15.50 30.43 18.87
CA GLN A 108 -16.75 30.58 18.12
C GLN A 108 -16.50 31.20 16.74
N ARG A 109 -15.72 32.29 16.68
CA ARG A 109 -15.39 32.94 15.40
C ARG A 109 -14.65 32.00 14.46
N LEU A 110 -13.67 31.25 14.96
CA LEU A 110 -12.94 30.28 14.15
C LEU A 110 -13.84 29.17 13.60
N LEU A 111 -14.80 28.69 14.37
CA LEU A 111 -15.80 27.71 13.90
C LEU A 111 -16.72 28.29 12.81
N GLU A 112 -17.19 29.51 13.00
CA GLU A 112 -18.03 30.22 12.01
C GLU A 112 -17.24 30.47 10.70
N GLU A 113 -15.98 30.92 10.80
CA GLU A 113 -15.09 31.10 9.65
C GLU A 113 -14.84 29.79 8.91
N GLN A 114 -14.60 28.67 9.63
CA GLN A 114 -14.43 27.34 9.01
C GLN A 114 -15.70 26.88 8.31
N ASN A 115 -16.86 27.06 8.93
CA ASN A 115 -18.13 26.68 8.31
C ASN A 115 -18.39 27.48 7.02
N GLN A 116 -18.16 28.80 7.03
CA GLN A 116 -18.26 29.63 5.83
C GLN A 116 -17.30 29.17 4.73
N LEU A 117 -16.04 28.88 5.07
CA LEU A 117 -15.03 28.39 4.12
C LEU A 117 -15.42 27.03 3.51
N LEU A 118 -16.03 26.14 4.28
CA LEU A 118 -16.52 24.85 3.77
C LEU A 118 -17.74 25.03 2.85
N GLU A 119 -18.63 25.96 3.17
CA GLU A 119 -19.77 26.33 2.29
C GLU A 119 -19.29 26.95 0.98
N GLU A 120 -18.34 27.86 1.04
CA GLU A 120 -17.74 28.47 -0.17
C GLU A 120 -17.05 27.38 -1.05
N ARG A 121 -16.35 26.44 -0.45
CA ARG A 121 -15.77 25.30 -1.18
C ARG A 121 -16.84 24.45 -1.85
N PHE A 122 -17.96 24.23 -1.17
CA PHE A 122 -19.08 23.46 -1.74
C PHE A 122 -19.70 24.16 -2.93
N GLU A 123 -20.00 25.46 -2.81
CA GLU A 123 -20.60 26.26 -3.91
C GLU A 123 -19.62 26.35 -5.10
N ALA A 124 -18.33 26.61 -4.86
CA ALA A 124 -17.32 26.64 -5.91
C ALA A 124 -17.19 25.29 -6.64
N LYS A 125 -17.27 24.16 -5.90
CA LYS A 125 -17.26 22.83 -6.50
C LYS A 125 -18.51 22.56 -7.32
N LYS A 126 -19.66 22.98 -6.84
CA LYS A 126 -20.96 22.86 -7.53
C LYS A 126 -20.97 23.68 -8.81
N GLU A 127 -20.54 24.94 -8.76
CA GLU A 127 -20.42 25.80 -9.93
C GLU A 127 -19.48 25.18 -10.98
N LYS A 128 -18.31 24.67 -10.55
CA LYS A 128 -17.34 24.01 -11.42
C LYS A 128 -17.89 22.76 -12.10
N LEU A 129 -18.72 21.97 -11.42
CA LEU A 129 -19.38 20.80 -12.01
C LEU A 129 -20.53 21.17 -12.96
N GLN A 130 -21.17 22.32 -12.73
CA GLN A 130 -22.28 22.79 -13.55
C GLN A 130 -21.82 23.55 -14.80
N SER A 131 -20.71 24.30 -14.73
CA SER A 131 -20.21 25.16 -15.81
C SER A 131 -19.68 24.41 -17.03
N GLY A 132 -19.58 23.07 -16.97
CA GLY A 132 -18.96 22.31 -18.06
C GLY A 132 -17.43 22.37 -18.01
N ASP A 133 -16.79 21.48 -18.76
CA ASP A 133 -15.34 21.35 -18.80
C ASP A 133 -14.77 21.93 -20.10
N ASP A 134 -13.60 22.58 -19.98
CA ASP A 134 -12.86 23.10 -21.13
C ASP A 134 -12.13 21.93 -21.82
N LEU A 135 -12.81 21.31 -22.78
CA LEU A 135 -12.31 20.16 -23.52
C LEU A 135 -11.60 20.61 -24.81
N ALA A 136 -10.63 19.81 -25.24
CA ALA A 136 -9.89 20.05 -26.49
C ALA A 136 -10.83 20.20 -27.69
N PRO A 137 -10.46 20.98 -28.72
CA PRO A 137 -11.28 21.16 -29.91
C PRO A 137 -11.65 19.82 -30.56
N GLY A 138 -12.93 19.66 -30.89
CA GLY A 138 -13.45 18.43 -31.49
C GLY A 138 -13.89 17.34 -30.51
N VAL A 139 -13.61 17.48 -29.21
CA VAL A 139 -14.07 16.56 -28.17
C VAL A 139 -15.39 17.04 -27.59
N LEU A 140 -16.42 16.20 -27.61
CA LEU A 140 -17.73 16.49 -27.05
C LEU A 140 -17.86 16.02 -25.60
N LYS A 141 -17.41 14.81 -25.32
CA LYS A 141 -17.47 14.19 -23.99
C LYS A 141 -16.21 13.37 -23.74
N ILE A 142 -15.75 13.34 -22.50
CA ILE A 142 -14.72 12.41 -22.02
C ILE A 142 -15.34 11.61 -20.87
N VAL A 143 -15.26 10.29 -20.94
CA VAL A 143 -15.68 9.40 -19.87
C VAL A 143 -14.43 8.75 -19.29
N LYS A 144 -14.12 9.02 -18.03
CA LYS A 144 -13.07 8.34 -17.27
C LYS A 144 -13.70 7.22 -16.45
N VAL A 145 -13.28 6.00 -16.71
CA VAL A 145 -13.72 4.81 -15.99
C VAL A 145 -12.56 4.31 -15.15
N TYR A 146 -12.75 4.25 -13.85
CA TYR A 146 -11.77 3.72 -12.92
C TYR A 146 -12.03 2.24 -12.68
N LEU A 147 -11.01 1.42 -12.94
CA LEU A 147 -11.08 -0.02 -12.78
C LEU A 147 -10.22 -0.48 -11.60
N ALA A 148 -10.79 -1.26 -10.72
CA ALA A 148 -10.04 -2.01 -9.72
C ALA A 148 -9.65 -3.37 -10.31
N VAL A 149 -8.37 -3.66 -10.35
CA VAL A 149 -7.83 -4.92 -10.85
C VAL A 149 -7.02 -5.59 -9.74
N LYS A 150 -7.45 -6.77 -9.31
CA LYS A 150 -6.69 -7.57 -8.35
C LYS A 150 -5.70 -8.46 -9.10
N ARG A 151 -4.43 -8.10 -9.07
CA ARG A 151 -3.35 -8.88 -9.68
C ARG A 151 -2.66 -9.73 -8.62
N ARG A 152 -2.81 -11.04 -8.74
CA ARG A 152 -2.11 -11.99 -7.88
C ARG A 152 -0.65 -12.10 -8.29
N ILE A 153 0.20 -12.47 -7.34
CA ILE A 153 1.60 -12.81 -7.59
C ILE A 153 1.63 -14.06 -8.45
N GLN A 154 2.48 -14.04 -9.48
CA GLN A 154 2.67 -15.17 -10.40
C GLN A 154 4.16 -15.31 -10.76
N PRO A 155 4.60 -16.48 -11.23
CA PRO A 155 5.97 -16.66 -11.72
C PRO A 155 6.30 -15.63 -12.82
N GLY A 156 7.49 -15.02 -12.72
CA GLY A 156 7.91 -13.93 -13.60
C GLY A 156 7.68 -12.53 -13.05
N ASP A 157 6.89 -12.35 -12.00
CA ASP A 157 6.75 -11.07 -11.33
C ASP A 157 8.01 -10.70 -10.55
N LYS A 158 8.32 -9.40 -10.52
CA LYS A 158 9.51 -8.89 -9.84
C LYS A 158 9.19 -8.48 -8.41
N MET A 159 9.97 -9.01 -7.48
CA MET A 159 9.93 -8.63 -6.08
C MET A 159 11.29 -8.10 -5.61
N ALA A 160 11.29 -7.31 -4.58
CA ALA A 160 12.51 -6.78 -3.99
C ALA A 160 12.33 -6.52 -2.48
N GLY A 161 13.43 -6.60 -1.74
CA GLY A 161 13.50 -6.04 -0.39
C GLY A 161 14.00 -4.59 -0.42
N ARG A 162 14.37 -4.06 0.74
CA ARG A 162 14.87 -2.68 0.92
C ARG A 162 16.38 -2.51 0.74
N HIS A 163 17.11 -3.58 0.43
CA HIS A 163 18.58 -3.63 0.41
C HIS A 163 19.17 -3.87 -0.99
N GLY A 164 18.45 -3.49 -2.04
CA GLY A 164 18.88 -3.75 -3.42
C GLY A 164 18.77 -5.23 -3.85
N ASN A 165 18.17 -6.06 -3.04
CA ASN A 165 17.92 -7.49 -3.28
C ASN A 165 16.68 -7.67 -4.15
N LYS A 166 16.82 -7.43 -5.45
CA LYS A 166 15.76 -7.64 -6.44
C LYS A 166 15.83 -9.05 -7.03
N GLY A 167 14.67 -9.65 -7.26
CA GLY A 167 14.56 -10.95 -7.88
C GLY A 167 13.25 -11.13 -8.63
N VAL A 168 13.19 -12.21 -9.40
CA VAL A 168 12.01 -12.62 -10.16
C VAL A 168 11.52 -13.94 -9.56
N ILE A 169 10.21 -14.08 -9.39
CA ILE A 169 9.61 -15.29 -8.88
C ILE A 169 9.80 -16.41 -9.91
N SER A 170 10.46 -17.47 -9.51
CA SER A 170 10.74 -18.63 -10.36
C SER A 170 9.56 -19.61 -10.38
N VAL A 171 9.05 -19.95 -9.20
CA VAL A 171 7.99 -20.93 -9.01
C VAL A 171 7.15 -20.56 -7.78
N ILE A 172 5.87 -20.90 -7.81
CA ILE A 172 5.00 -20.86 -6.65
C ILE A 172 4.65 -22.30 -6.30
N MET A 173 5.05 -22.73 -5.11
CA MET A 173 4.85 -24.08 -4.62
C MET A 173 3.63 -24.15 -3.70
N PRO A 174 2.94 -25.29 -3.59
CA PRO A 174 1.96 -25.54 -2.54
C PRO A 174 2.60 -25.37 -1.15
N VAL A 175 1.79 -24.95 -0.17
CA VAL A 175 2.28 -24.72 1.20
C VAL A 175 2.86 -26.00 1.83
N GLU A 176 2.27 -27.15 1.49
CA GLU A 176 2.66 -28.47 1.99
C GLU A 176 4.08 -28.89 1.53
N ASP A 177 4.52 -28.39 0.38
CA ASP A 177 5.84 -28.68 -0.20
C ASP A 177 6.94 -27.70 0.28
N MET A 178 6.55 -26.63 0.98
CA MET A 178 7.49 -25.64 1.49
C MET A 178 8.23 -26.18 2.73
N PRO A 179 9.49 -25.77 2.93
CA PRO A 179 10.20 -26.04 4.17
C PRO A 179 9.45 -25.48 5.37
N TYR A 180 9.52 -26.18 6.50
CA TYR A 180 8.85 -25.78 7.74
C TYR A 180 9.80 -25.91 8.94
N ASP A 181 9.50 -25.17 10.00
CA ASP A 181 10.23 -25.18 11.25
C ASP A 181 9.81 -26.35 12.18
N GLU A 182 10.44 -26.46 13.34
CA GLU A 182 10.10 -27.49 14.35
C GLU A 182 8.67 -27.36 14.88
N ASN A 183 8.06 -26.18 14.80
CA ASN A 183 6.68 -25.92 15.23
C ASN A 183 5.65 -26.23 14.15
N GLY A 184 6.11 -26.61 12.94
CA GLY A 184 5.24 -26.84 11.79
C GLY A 184 4.84 -25.57 11.04
N GLU A 185 5.45 -24.42 11.33
CA GLU A 185 5.20 -23.18 10.57
C GLU A 185 5.94 -23.22 9.24
N PRO A 186 5.25 -23.14 8.09
CA PRO A 186 5.88 -23.17 6.76
C PRO A 186 6.57 -21.84 6.45
N ILE A 187 7.64 -21.90 5.65
CA ILE A 187 8.32 -20.72 5.13
C ILE A 187 7.55 -20.15 3.94
N ASP A 188 7.32 -18.84 3.93
CA ASP A 188 6.58 -18.18 2.85
C ASP A 188 7.41 -17.94 1.58
N ILE A 189 8.71 -17.61 1.73
CA ILE A 189 9.62 -17.28 0.63
C ILE A 189 10.98 -17.91 0.86
N VAL A 190 11.51 -18.57 -0.16
CA VAL A 190 12.88 -19.06 -0.20
C VAL A 190 13.71 -18.19 -1.14
N LEU A 191 14.79 -17.64 -0.63
CA LEU A 191 15.69 -16.76 -1.37
C LEU A 191 17.02 -17.48 -1.67
N ASN A 192 17.58 -17.22 -2.85
CA ASN A 192 18.88 -17.74 -3.24
C ASN A 192 20.00 -17.04 -2.46
N PRO A 193 20.82 -17.76 -1.66
CA PRO A 193 21.90 -17.18 -0.87
C PRO A 193 23.03 -16.58 -1.73
N LEU A 194 23.19 -17.01 -2.98
CA LEU A 194 24.21 -16.45 -3.89
C LEU A 194 24.01 -14.96 -4.20
N GLY A 195 22.82 -14.44 -3.96
CA GLY A 195 22.52 -13.00 -4.12
C GLY A 195 23.15 -12.09 -3.06
N VAL A 196 23.71 -12.64 -1.98
CA VAL A 196 24.27 -11.87 -0.86
C VAL A 196 25.79 -11.62 -1.00
N PRO A 197 26.65 -12.64 -1.19
CA PRO A 197 28.11 -12.44 -1.13
C PRO A 197 28.64 -11.51 -2.22
N SER A 198 28.18 -11.68 -3.45
CA SER A 198 28.64 -10.88 -4.59
C SER A 198 28.17 -9.41 -4.56
N ARG A 199 27.07 -9.14 -3.87
CA ARG A 199 26.46 -7.80 -3.81
C ARG A 199 26.72 -7.07 -2.50
N MET A 200 27.33 -7.73 -1.53
CA MET A 200 27.75 -7.16 -0.23
C MET A 200 26.61 -6.46 0.55
N ASN A 201 25.36 -6.82 0.29
CA ASN A 201 24.17 -6.26 0.93
C ASN A 201 23.82 -7.01 2.22
N VAL A 202 24.74 -7.02 3.18
CA VAL A 202 24.61 -7.73 4.47
C VAL A 202 23.44 -7.23 5.30
N GLY A 203 23.01 -5.99 5.09
CA GLY A 203 21.86 -5.39 5.77
C GLY A 203 20.57 -6.22 5.69
N GLN A 204 20.37 -6.98 4.61
CA GLN A 204 19.21 -7.87 4.50
C GLN A 204 19.24 -9.02 5.50
N ILE A 205 20.42 -9.53 5.86
CA ILE A 205 20.58 -10.60 6.86
C ILE A 205 20.28 -10.03 8.25
N LEU A 206 20.81 -8.84 8.56
CA LEU A 206 20.54 -8.16 9.83
C LEU A 206 19.05 -7.82 9.98
N GLU A 207 18.38 -7.39 8.90
CA GLU A 207 16.93 -7.19 8.89
C GLU A 207 16.17 -8.48 9.18
N THR A 208 16.57 -9.58 8.57
CA THR A 208 15.95 -10.89 8.77
C THR A 208 16.08 -11.36 10.21
N HIS A 209 17.26 -11.22 10.81
CA HIS A 209 17.50 -11.57 12.22
C HIS A 209 16.68 -10.66 13.17
N LEU A 210 16.67 -9.36 12.93
CA LEU A 210 15.88 -8.43 13.74
C LEU A 210 14.37 -8.71 13.62
N GLY A 211 13.90 -9.04 12.42
CA GLY A 211 12.51 -9.44 12.19
C GLY A 211 12.14 -10.71 12.93
N MET A 212 13.05 -11.70 12.98
CA MET A 212 12.86 -12.92 13.76
C MET A 212 12.79 -12.63 15.25
N ALA A 213 13.69 -11.79 15.77
CA ALA A 213 13.66 -11.33 17.17
C ALA A 213 12.35 -10.61 17.49
N ALA A 214 11.90 -9.70 16.62
CA ALA A 214 10.66 -8.95 16.80
C ALA A 214 9.43 -9.85 16.87
N ARG A 215 9.35 -10.88 16.01
CA ARG A 215 8.29 -11.88 16.03
C ARG A 215 8.35 -12.74 17.30
N GLY A 216 9.53 -13.24 17.66
CA GLY A 216 9.73 -14.05 18.86
C GLY A 216 9.37 -13.31 20.16
N LEU A 217 9.72 -12.03 20.27
CA LEU A 217 9.28 -11.18 21.38
C LEU A 217 7.75 -11.04 21.44
N GLY A 218 7.09 -10.92 20.30
CA GLY A 218 5.63 -10.88 20.22
C GLY A 218 4.98 -12.18 20.72
N VAL A 219 5.51 -13.34 20.34
CA VAL A 219 5.05 -14.65 20.82
C VAL A 219 5.21 -14.73 22.34
N LYS A 220 6.35 -14.31 22.88
CA LYS A 220 6.60 -14.28 24.33
C LYS A 220 5.66 -13.36 25.10
N ILE A 221 5.36 -12.18 24.54
CA ILE A 221 4.34 -11.27 25.10
C ILE A 221 2.95 -11.95 25.07
N ASN A 222 2.62 -12.65 23.99
CA ASN A 222 1.36 -13.38 23.92
C ASN A 222 1.25 -14.48 24.98
N GLU A 223 2.30 -15.27 25.17
CA GLU A 223 2.37 -16.29 26.23
C GLU A 223 2.19 -15.69 27.63
N MET A 224 2.86 -14.54 27.89
CA MET A 224 2.71 -13.83 29.18
C MET A 224 1.28 -13.32 29.40
N LEU A 225 0.59 -12.89 28.35
CA LEU A 225 -0.80 -12.46 28.44
C LEU A 225 -1.75 -13.64 28.65
N ASP A 226 -1.55 -14.75 27.94
CA ASP A 226 -2.38 -15.95 28.04
C ASP A 226 -2.21 -16.64 29.41
N GLN A 227 -1.01 -16.62 29.99
CA GLN A 227 -0.73 -17.09 31.35
C GLN A 227 -1.16 -16.11 32.45
N GLN A 228 -1.75 -14.97 32.09
CA GLN A 228 -2.16 -13.91 33.04
C GLN A 228 -1.04 -13.51 34.02
N VAL A 229 0.18 -13.36 33.53
CA VAL A 229 1.32 -12.94 34.32
C VAL A 229 1.06 -11.56 34.95
N LYS A 230 1.57 -11.33 36.17
CA LYS A 230 1.41 -10.03 36.87
C LYS A 230 1.86 -8.86 35.97
N VAL A 231 1.04 -7.81 35.87
CA VAL A 231 1.27 -6.64 35.05
C VAL A 231 2.67 -6.01 35.29
N ALA A 232 3.15 -6.08 36.54
CA ALA A 232 4.50 -5.59 36.88
C ALA A 232 5.63 -6.32 36.13
N LYS A 233 5.51 -7.65 35.93
CA LYS A 233 6.51 -8.41 35.16
C LYS A 233 6.42 -8.09 33.68
N LEU A 234 5.22 -7.90 33.14
CA LEU A 234 5.00 -7.48 31.77
C LEU A 234 5.61 -6.09 31.52
N ARG A 235 5.42 -5.15 32.46
CA ARG A 235 6.00 -3.81 32.42
C ARG A 235 7.53 -3.87 32.41
N GLU A 236 8.13 -4.69 33.27
CA GLU A 236 9.58 -4.88 33.31
C GLU A 236 10.11 -5.49 31.99
N PHE A 237 9.40 -6.44 31.42
CA PHE A 237 9.78 -7.06 30.15
C PHE A 237 9.72 -6.05 28.98
N LEU A 238 8.65 -5.27 28.89
CA LEU A 238 8.53 -4.21 27.88
C LEU A 238 9.64 -3.16 28.03
N LYS A 239 9.97 -2.74 29.26
CA LYS A 239 11.11 -1.84 29.51
C LYS A 239 12.43 -2.43 29.00
N LYS A 240 12.69 -3.71 29.24
CA LYS A 240 13.90 -4.37 28.73
C LYS A 240 13.97 -4.34 27.21
N ILE A 241 12.84 -4.56 26.51
CA ILE A 241 12.78 -4.48 25.05
C ILE A 241 13.13 -3.07 24.58
N TYR A 242 12.52 -2.05 25.18
CA TYR A 242 12.73 -0.66 24.78
C TYR A 242 14.05 -0.05 25.27
N ALA A 243 14.72 -0.64 26.26
CA ALA A 243 16.05 -0.22 26.72
C ALA A 243 17.13 -0.32 25.63
N HIS A 244 16.95 -1.20 24.64
CA HIS A 244 17.83 -1.30 23.46
C HIS A 244 17.58 -0.20 22.42
N THR A 245 16.56 0.64 22.63
CA THR A 245 16.27 1.78 21.76
C THR A 245 17.08 3.00 22.23
N SER A 246 17.56 3.81 21.31
CA SER A 246 18.34 5.03 21.63
C SER A 246 17.53 6.14 22.32
N ASP A 247 16.22 6.01 22.41
CA ASP A 247 15.31 7.02 23.00
C ASP A 247 14.92 6.68 24.45
N LYS A 248 15.65 7.27 25.40
CA LYS A 248 15.40 7.13 26.84
C LYS A 248 14.06 7.70 27.33
N ARG A 249 13.32 8.45 26.49
CA ARG A 249 12.00 8.99 26.86
C ARG A 249 10.94 7.89 27.00
N ARG A 250 11.08 6.80 26.28
CA ARG A 250 10.11 5.69 26.29
C ARG A 250 10.04 4.94 27.62
N ASP A 251 11.10 4.90 28.40
CA ASP A 251 11.06 4.29 29.74
C ASP A 251 10.11 5.08 30.66
N ALA A 252 10.17 6.41 30.59
CA ALA A 252 9.26 7.29 31.31
C ALA A 252 7.81 7.17 30.81
N ASP A 253 7.63 7.01 29.52
CA ASP A 253 6.30 6.83 28.92
C ASP A 253 5.64 5.52 29.38
N ILE A 254 6.41 4.41 29.45
CA ILE A 254 5.90 3.11 29.94
C ILE A 254 5.54 3.18 31.44
N ASP A 255 6.27 3.96 32.23
CA ASP A 255 5.97 4.17 33.65
C ASP A 255 4.71 5.00 33.87
N SER A 256 4.42 5.92 32.98
CA SER A 256 3.22 6.78 33.04
C SER A 256 1.92 6.05 32.68
N LEU A 257 2.00 4.90 31.97
CA LEU A 257 0.83 4.13 31.55
C LEU A 257 0.14 3.43 32.73
N SER A 258 -1.17 3.52 32.77
CA SER A 258 -2.00 2.72 33.68
C SER A 258 -1.92 1.22 33.34
N ASP A 259 -2.26 0.36 34.25
CA ASP A 259 -2.22 -1.10 34.04
C ASP A 259 -3.15 -1.55 32.91
N VAL A 260 -4.29 -0.88 32.72
CA VAL A 260 -5.24 -1.16 31.62
C VAL A 260 -4.65 -0.78 30.26
N GLU A 261 -4.04 0.39 30.17
CA GLU A 261 -3.38 0.86 28.95
C GLU A 261 -2.17 0.01 28.59
N LEU A 262 -1.40 -0.44 29.58
CA LEU A 262 -0.28 -1.33 29.38
C LEU A 262 -0.69 -2.68 28.81
N VAL A 263 -1.78 -3.26 29.32
CA VAL A 263 -2.36 -4.52 28.80
C VAL A 263 -2.89 -4.32 27.38
N ALA A 264 -3.54 -3.20 27.09
CA ALA A 264 -4.01 -2.87 25.75
C ALA A 264 -2.82 -2.71 24.76
N MET A 265 -1.75 -2.05 25.18
CA MET A 265 -0.51 -1.96 24.41
C MET A 265 0.09 -3.34 24.15
N ALA A 266 0.19 -4.19 25.17
CA ALA A 266 0.72 -5.54 25.03
C ALA A 266 -0.12 -6.41 24.09
N GLN A 267 -1.47 -6.25 24.10
CA GLN A 267 -2.35 -6.93 23.16
C GLN A 267 -2.05 -6.54 21.69
N ASN A 268 -1.72 -5.29 21.43
CA ASN A 268 -1.32 -4.84 20.09
C ASN A 268 0.05 -5.41 19.66
N LEU A 269 0.92 -5.78 20.61
CA LEU A 269 2.24 -6.35 20.34
C LEU A 269 2.26 -7.88 20.19
N ARG A 270 1.13 -8.56 20.32
CA ARG A 270 1.03 -10.04 20.20
C ARG A 270 1.58 -10.58 18.89
N ALA A 271 1.34 -9.88 17.78
CA ALA A 271 1.79 -10.29 16.45
C ALA A 271 3.29 -10.07 16.22
N GLY A 272 3.93 -9.26 17.02
CA GLY A 272 5.33 -8.88 16.94
C GLY A 272 5.56 -7.45 17.41
N VAL A 273 6.78 -7.16 17.84
CA VAL A 273 7.18 -5.82 18.27
C VAL A 273 7.69 -5.05 17.06
N PRO A 274 7.04 -3.94 16.65
CA PRO A 274 7.50 -3.17 15.49
C PRO A 274 8.83 -2.49 15.82
N MET A 275 9.83 -2.71 14.95
CA MET A 275 11.17 -2.12 15.06
C MET A 275 11.40 -1.15 13.91
N ALA A 276 11.78 0.08 14.22
CA ALA A 276 12.15 1.09 13.24
C ALA A 276 13.65 1.39 13.34
N THR A 277 14.37 1.24 12.25
CA THR A 277 15.80 1.55 12.18
C THR A 277 16.04 2.67 11.19
N PRO A 278 16.51 3.86 11.61
CA PRO A 278 16.91 4.95 10.70
C PRO A 278 18.08 4.51 9.81
N VAL A 279 18.19 5.10 8.61
CA VAL A 279 19.15 4.68 7.57
C VAL A 279 20.60 4.66 8.05
N PHE A 280 21.03 5.66 8.80
CA PHE A 280 22.43 5.78 9.30
C PHE A 280 22.57 5.53 10.82
N ASN A 281 21.52 5.14 11.48
CA ASN A 281 21.49 4.82 12.90
C ASN A 281 20.68 3.54 13.13
N GLY A 282 21.10 2.47 12.47
CA GLY A 282 20.46 1.15 12.57
C GLY A 282 20.83 0.42 13.86
N ALA A 283 20.19 -0.73 14.07
CA ALA A 283 20.48 -1.61 15.19
C ALA A 283 21.89 -2.19 15.05
N SER A 284 22.63 -2.22 16.16
CA SER A 284 23.94 -2.88 16.21
C SER A 284 23.77 -4.40 16.27
N GLU A 285 24.81 -5.14 15.87
CA GLU A 285 24.83 -6.60 15.95
C GLU A 285 24.58 -7.11 17.38
N ASP A 286 25.20 -6.45 18.37
CA ASP A 286 25.04 -6.79 19.79
C ASP A 286 23.60 -6.59 20.27
N SER A 287 22.95 -5.53 19.83
CA SER A 287 21.53 -5.28 20.14
C SER A 287 20.62 -6.36 19.54
N ILE A 288 20.88 -6.76 18.30
CA ILE A 288 20.10 -7.82 17.62
C ILE A 288 20.28 -9.16 18.36
N LYS A 289 21.50 -9.54 18.73
CA LYS A 289 21.78 -10.75 19.50
C LYS A 289 21.12 -10.71 20.89
N ALA A 290 21.14 -9.57 21.56
CA ALA A 290 20.46 -9.42 22.84
C ALA A 290 18.94 -9.61 22.72
N LEU A 291 18.31 -9.06 21.67
CA LEU A 291 16.88 -9.24 21.40
C LEU A 291 16.54 -10.69 21.03
N LEU A 292 17.38 -11.39 20.26
CA LEU A 292 17.21 -12.81 19.97
C LEU A 292 17.25 -13.65 21.25
N ARG A 293 18.22 -13.41 22.15
CA ARG A 293 18.28 -14.10 23.46
C ARG A 293 17.06 -13.83 24.31
N MET A 294 16.55 -12.58 24.30
CA MET A 294 15.32 -12.23 25.03
C MET A 294 14.09 -12.97 24.49
N ALA A 295 14.10 -13.29 23.20
CA ALA A 295 13.06 -14.07 22.54
C ALA A 295 13.27 -15.61 22.63
N ASP A 296 14.29 -16.07 23.38
CA ASP A 296 14.71 -17.48 23.51
C ASP A 296 15.06 -18.14 22.13
N LEU A 297 15.62 -17.32 21.23
CA LEU A 297 16.06 -17.76 19.90
C LEU A 297 17.59 -17.87 19.82
N PRO A 298 18.13 -18.70 18.92
CA PRO A 298 19.58 -18.84 18.73
C PRO A 298 20.23 -17.52 18.31
N ASP A 299 21.37 -17.18 18.88
CA ASP A 299 22.15 -15.97 18.53
C ASP A 299 22.58 -15.93 17.06
N SER A 300 22.72 -17.10 16.43
CA SER A 300 23.08 -17.22 15.02
C SER A 300 21.96 -16.79 14.06
N GLY A 301 20.72 -16.69 14.53
CA GLY A 301 19.55 -16.46 13.68
C GLY A 301 19.27 -17.57 12.68
N GLN A 302 19.80 -18.77 12.94
CA GLN A 302 19.63 -19.95 12.09
C GLN A 302 18.77 -20.98 12.81
N LEU A 303 17.88 -21.62 12.06
CA LEU A 303 16.99 -22.68 12.52
C LEU A 303 17.20 -23.95 11.69
N MET A 304 16.97 -25.10 12.30
CA MET A 304 16.85 -26.35 11.56
C MET A 304 15.48 -26.41 10.92
N LEU A 305 15.45 -26.60 9.63
CA LEU A 305 14.22 -26.75 8.86
C LEU A 305 14.07 -28.19 8.40
N ARG A 306 12.83 -28.56 8.09
CA ARG A 306 12.45 -29.81 7.47
C ARG A 306 11.94 -29.57 6.06
N ASP A 307 12.28 -30.48 5.14
CA ASP A 307 11.74 -30.44 3.78
C ASP A 307 10.26 -30.83 3.78
N GLY A 308 9.40 -30.00 3.19
CA GLY A 308 7.97 -30.26 3.12
C GLY A 308 7.59 -31.52 2.33
N ARG A 309 8.44 -31.98 1.43
CA ARG A 309 8.18 -33.16 0.59
C ARG A 309 8.59 -34.49 1.23
N SER A 310 9.80 -34.52 1.80
CA SER A 310 10.35 -35.75 2.39
C SER A 310 10.11 -35.83 3.90
N GLY A 311 9.98 -34.69 4.58
CA GLY A 311 9.93 -34.59 6.04
C GLY A 311 11.32 -34.70 6.71
N ASP A 312 12.38 -34.84 5.93
CA ASP A 312 13.74 -34.96 6.43
C ASP A 312 14.28 -33.61 6.91
N GLU A 313 15.15 -33.64 7.91
CA GLU A 313 15.84 -32.42 8.36
C GLU A 313 16.93 -32.03 7.34
N PHE A 314 17.13 -30.71 7.20
CA PHE A 314 18.23 -30.21 6.39
C PHE A 314 19.58 -30.52 7.03
N ASP A 315 20.60 -30.77 6.20
CA ASP A 315 21.96 -31.11 6.67
C ASP A 315 22.59 -29.97 7.51
N ARG A 316 22.12 -28.76 7.35
CA ARG A 316 22.67 -27.58 8.03
C ARG A 316 21.57 -26.62 8.42
N PRO A 317 21.74 -25.88 9.55
CA PRO A 317 20.82 -24.85 9.92
C PRO A 317 20.79 -23.72 8.88
N VAL A 318 19.60 -23.17 8.65
CA VAL A 318 19.33 -22.14 7.64
C VAL A 318 18.97 -20.83 8.32
N THR A 319 19.39 -19.70 7.75
CA THR A 319 18.98 -18.37 8.21
C THR A 319 17.50 -18.17 7.88
N VAL A 320 16.69 -17.98 8.93
CA VAL A 320 15.24 -17.78 8.84
C VAL A 320 14.86 -16.53 9.61
N GLY A 321 13.89 -15.80 9.12
CA GLY A 321 13.36 -14.63 9.79
C GLY A 321 12.36 -13.89 8.95
N TYR A 322 12.00 -12.69 9.39
CA TYR A 322 11.00 -11.84 8.74
C TYR A 322 11.68 -10.67 8.05
N MET A 323 11.36 -10.49 6.77
CA MET A 323 11.87 -9.41 5.94
C MET A 323 10.74 -8.65 5.27
N TYR A 324 10.90 -7.35 5.10
CA TYR A 324 9.94 -6.51 4.39
C TYR A 324 10.13 -6.65 2.88
N MET A 325 9.16 -7.29 2.21
CA MET A 325 9.21 -7.54 0.78
C MET A 325 8.22 -6.67 0.03
N LEU A 326 8.65 -6.15 -1.13
CA LEU A 326 7.89 -5.27 -2.00
C LEU A 326 7.61 -5.97 -3.34
N LYS A 327 6.36 -5.94 -3.78
CA LYS A 327 6.00 -6.28 -5.16
C LYS A 327 6.24 -5.05 -6.03
N LEU A 328 7.10 -5.18 -7.03
CA LEU A 328 7.41 -4.07 -7.94
C LEU A 328 6.40 -4.03 -9.09
N ASN A 329 6.18 -2.83 -9.65
CA ASN A 329 5.28 -2.63 -10.78
C ASN A 329 5.90 -3.09 -12.12
N HIS A 330 6.64 -4.19 -12.07
CA HIS A 330 7.20 -4.90 -13.22
C HIS A 330 6.56 -6.29 -13.31
N LEU A 331 5.25 -6.28 -13.59
CA LEU A 331 4.46 -7.50 -13.66
C LEU A 331 4.65 -8.19 -15.00
N VAL A 332 4.69 -9.51 -15.00
CA VAL A 332 4.88 -10.32 -16.21
C VAL A 332 3.75 -10.12 -17.22
N ASP A 333 2.52 -9.95 -16.75
CA ASP A 333 1.36 -9.72 -17.61
C ASP A 333 1.48 -8.46 -18.48
N ASP A 334 2.13 -7.42 -17.93
CA ASP A 334 2.35 -6.17 -18.67
C ASP A 334 3.48 -6.29 -19.70
N LYS A 335 4.36 -7.28 -19.56
CA LYS A 335 5.54 -7.49 -20.41
C LYS A 335 5.38 -8.63 -21.40
N MET A 336 4.58 -9.64 -21.05
CA MET A 336 4.32 -10.77 -21.92
C MET A 336 3.60 -10.27 -23.18
N HIS A 337 4.15 -10.62 -24.34
CA HIS A 337 3.60 -10.24 -25.61
C HIS A 337 3.86 -11.32 -26.67
N ALA A 338 2.86 -11.61 -27.47
CA ALA A 338 2.95 -12.52 -28.59
C ALA A 338 2.16 -11.93 -29.78
N ARG A 339 2.59 -12.26 -30.99
CA ARG A 339 1.93 -11.83 -32.22
C ARG A 339 1.93 -12.97 -33.22
N SER A 340 0.80 -13.18 -33.88
CA SER A 340 0.71 -13.95 -35.12
C SER A 340 0.58 -13.01 -36.31
N THR A 341 -0.56 -12.35 -36.44
CA THR A 341 -0.85 -11.32 -37.43
C THR A 341 -1.22 -10.02 -36.75
N GLY A 342 -0.98 -8.88 -37.37
CA GLY A 342 -1.30 -7.58 -36.77
C GLY A 342 -1.12 -6.44 -37.76
N SER A 343 -1.00 -5.22 -37.24
CA SER A 343 -0.86 -4.02 -38.03
C SER A 343 0.54 -3.89 -38.65
N TYR A 344 0.61 -3.30 -39.83
CA TYR A 344 1.83 -3.04 -40.57
C TYR A 344 2.00 -1.54 -40.79
N SER A 345 3.26 -1.09 -40.97
CA SER A 345 3.55 0.29 -41.35
C SER A 345 3.02 0.60 -42.72
N LEU A 346 2.48 1.79 -42.93
CA LEU A 346 1.93 2.20 -44.23
C LEU A 346 3.03 2.39 -45.30
N VAL A 347 4.21 2.88 -44.89
CA VAL A 347 5.28 3.18 -45.82
C VAL A 347 6.16 1.96 -46.12
N THR A 348 6.65 1.30 -45.07
CA THR A 348 7.62 0.19 -45.21
C THR A 348 6.94 -1.19 -45.28
N GLN A 349 5.66 -1.30 -45.02
CA GLN A 349 4.90 -2.56 -44.96
C GLN A 349 5.50 -3.61 -43.99
N GLN A 350 6.36 -3.16 -43.10
CA GLN A 350 6.91 -4.01 -42.04
C GLN A 350 5.98 -4.06 -40.83
N PRO A 351 6.02 -5.13 -40.02
CA PRO A 351 5.28 -5.19 -38.78
C PRO A 351 5.62 -4.01 -37.86
N LEU A 352 4.63 -3.41 -37.21
CA LEU A 352 4.86 -2.39 -36.19
C LEU A 352 5.62 -2.99 -34.99
N GLY A 353 6.33 -2.14 -34.26
CA GLY A 353 7.02 -2.51 -33.01
C GLY A 353 6.20 -2.17 -31.75
N GLY A 354 6.51 -2.86 -30.65
CA GLY A 354 5.94 -2.57 -29.35
C GLY A 354 4.63 -3.30 -29.02
N LYS A 355 4.42 -3.60 -27.76
CA LYS A 355 3.23 -4.32 -27.25
C LYS A 355 1.93 -3.53 -27.46
N ALA A 356 1.99 -2.21 -27.33
CA ALA A 356 0.80 -1.35 -27.43
C ALA A 356 0.16 -1.36 -28.82
N GLN A 357 0.98 -1.50 -29.88
CA GLN A 357 0.55 -1.58 -31.26
C GLN A 357 0.31 -3.02 -31.72
N PHE A 358 0.36 -4.00 -30.83
CA PHE A 358 0.36 -5.41 -31.18
C PHE A 358 1.45 -5.75 -32.21
N GLY A 359 2.65 -5.21 -31.95
CA GLY A 359 3.78 -5.29 -32.86
C GLY A 359 4.58 -6.58 -32.75
N GLY A 360 5.48 -6.79 -33.72
CA GLY A 360 6.41 -7.92 -33.72
C GLY A 360 7.71 -7.62 -33.01
N GLN A 361 8.49 -8.67 -32.75
CA GLN A 361 9.84 -8.56 -32.21
C GLN A 361 10.81 -8.14 -33.33
N ARG A 362 11.82 -7.33 -32.97
CA ARG A 362 12.87 -6.95 -33.89
C ARG A 362 13.88 -8.08 -34.02
N PHE A 363 14.07 -8.59 -35.22
CA PHE A 363 15.16 -9.49 -35.57
C PHE A 363 16.35 -8.64 -36.00
N GLY A 364 17.32 -8.42 -35.12
CA GLY A 364 18.43 -7.52 -35.33
C GLY A 364 19.56 -8.14 -36.16
N GLU A 365 20.59 -7.36 -36.44
CA GLU A 365 21.74 -7.78 -37.23
C GLU A 365 22.49 -8.97 -36.58
N MET A 366 22.63 -8.98 -35.25
CA MET A 366 23.29 -10.07 -34.54
C MET A 366 22.51 -11.38 -34.63
N GLU A 367 21.20 -11.34 -34.61
CA GLU A 367 20.31 -12.52 -34.74
C GLU A 367 20.42 -13.08 -36.18
N VAL A 368 20.59 -12.22 -37.19
CA VAL A 368 20.85 -12.64 -38.57
C VAL A 368 22.16 -13.39 -38.64
N TRP A 369 23.26 -12.88 -38.04
CA TRP A 369 24.56 -13.57 -37.99
C TRP A 369 24.47 -14.95 -37.32
N ALA A 370 23.64 -15.08 -36.32
CA ALA A 370 23.41 -16.37 -35.66
C ALA A 370 22.78 -17.40 -36.61
N LEU A 371 21.79 -17.00 -37.42
CA LEU A 371 21.20 -17.87 -38.46
C LEU A 371 22.18 -18.19 -39.59
N GLU A 372 22.99 -17.23 -40.00
CA GLU A 372 24.05 -17.45 -40.99
C GLU A 372 25.08 -18.48 -40.48
N ALA A 373 25.48 -18.38 -39.20
CA ALA A 373 26.40 -19.34 -38.58
C ALA A 373 25.88 -20.77 -38.54
N TYR A 374 24.55 -20.93 -38.36
CA TYR A 374 23.90 -22.26 -38.46
C TYR A 374 23.68 -22.72 -39.90
N GLY A 375 23.83 -21.87 -40.90
CA GLY A 375 23.52 -22.18 -42.29
C GLY A 375 22.02 -22.36 -42.55
N ALA A 376 21.17 -21.75 -41.76
CA ALA A 376 19.71 -21.86 -41.84
C ALA A 376 19.15 -20.89 -42.90
N ALA A 377 19.46 -21.10 -44.16
CA ALA A 377 19.16 -20.17 -45.26
C ALA A 377 17.64 -19.98 -45.49
N HIS A 378 16.85 -21.04 -45.45
CA HIS A 378 15.39 -20.97 -45.63
C HIS A 378 14.73 -20.19 -44.49
N THR A 379 15.13 -20.43 -43.25
CA THR A 379 14.61 -19.67 -42.08
C THR A 379 14.95 -18.20 -42.21
N LEU A 380 16.18 -17.86 -42.61
CA LEU A 380 16.60 -16.48 -42.81
C LEU A 380 15.80 -15.82 -43.93
N GLN A 381 15.60 -16.49 -45.05
CA GLN A 381 14.78 -16.02 -46.18
C GLN A 381 13.33 -15.74 -45.73
N GLU A 382 12.74 -16.64 -45.00
CA GLU A 382 11.38 -16.46 -44.45
C GLU A 382 11.30 -15.22 -43.52
N MET A 383 12.26 -15.04 -42.64
CA MET A 383 12.33 -13.89 -41.73
C MET A 383 12.47 -12.55 -42.49
N LEU A 384 13.21 -12.52 -43.59
CA LEU A 384 13.48 -11.30 -44.36
C LEU A 384 12.36 -10.96 -45.35
N THR A 385 11.59 -11.93 -45.82
CA THR A 385 10.58 -11.74 -46.87
C THR A 385 9.15 -11.80 -46.35
N VAL A 386 8.64 -12.99 -46.13
CA VAL A 386 7.22 -13.25 -45.80
C VAL A 386 6.82 -12.68 -44.45
N LYS A 387 7.70 -12.75 -43.49
CA LYS A 387 7.49 -12.22 -42.12
C LYS A 387 7.78 -10.72 -41.98
N SER A 388 8.35 -10.09 -42.99
CA SER A 388 8.72 -8.68 -42.99
C SER A 388 7.84 -7.84 -43.94
N ASP A 389 8.31 -7.53 -45.10
CA ASP A 389 7.76 -6.50 -46.03
C ASP A 389 7.09 -7.06 -47.31
N ASP A 390 7.23 -8.35 -47.59
CA ASP A 390 6.62 -8.96 -48.78
C ASP A 390 5.11 -9.14 -48.60
N VAL A 391 4.33 -8.24 -49.20
CA VAL A 391 2.86 -8.26 -49.16
C VAL A 391 2.28 -9.43 -49.93
N ALA A 392 2.83 -9.74 -51.10
CA ALA A 392 2.33 -10.81 -51.97
C ALA A 392 2.59 -12.19 -51.36
N GLY A 393 3.82 -12.43 -50.91
CA GLY A 393 4.21 -13.66 -50.21
C GLY A 393 3.40 -13.90 -48.95
N ARG A 394 3.22 -12.84 -48.14
CA ARG A 394 2.40 -12.87 -46.90
C ARG A 394 0.95 -13.29 -47.19
N THR A 395 0.32 -12.73 -48.25
CA THR A 395 -1.05 -13.05 -48.60
C THR A 395 -1.17 -14.50 -49.09
N LYS A 396 -0.20 -14.97 -49.89
CA LYS A 396 -0.11 -16.36 -50.34
C LYS A 396 0.03 -17.32 -49.17
N MET A 397 0.91 -16.99 -48.20
CA MET A 397 1.10 -17.79 -46.99
C MET A 397 -0.18 -17.91 -46.16
N TYR A 398 -0.89 -16.81 -45.94
CA TYR A 398 -2.15 -16.83 -45.18
C TYR A 398 -3.23 -17.64 -45.89
N LYS A 399 -3.33 -17.56 -47.21
CA LYS A 399 -4.23 -18.40 -48.01
C LYS A 399 -3.89 -19.88 -47.85
N ASN A 400 -2.62 -20.25 -47.99
CA ASN A 400 -2.16 -21.64 -47.84
C ASN A 400 -2.47 -22.18 -46.42
N ILE A 401 -2.29 -21.38 -45.36
CA ILE A 401 -2.64 -21.77 -43.99
C ILE A 401 -4.17 -22.05 -43.86
N VAL A 402 -5.00 -21.19 -44.44
CA VAL A 402 -6.47 -21.35 -44.41
C VAL A 402 -6.90 -22.59 -45.21
N ASP A 403 -6.28 -22.83 -46.38
CA ASP A 403 -6.58 -23.96 -47.28
C ASP A 403 -5.99 -25.29 -46.75
N GLY A 404 -5.11 -25.24 -45.72
CA GLY A 404 -4.43 -26.40 -45.17
C GLY A 404 -3.30 -26.93 -46.04
N ASP A 405 -2.84 -26.13 -47.00
CA ASP A 405 -1.70 -26.48 -47.86
C ASP A 405 -0.38 -26.12 -47.15
N HIS A 406 0.46 -27.12 -46.99
CA HIS A 406 1.78 -26.96 -46.31
C HIS A 406 2.92 -26.61 -47.28
N SER A 407 2.64 -26.50 -48.57
CA SER A 407 3.62 -26.13 -49.58
C SER A 407 3.90 -24.60 -49.47
N MET A 408 5.12 -24.25 -49.15
CA MET A 408 5.62 -22.87 -49.25
C MET A 408 6.71 -22.86 -50.33
N ASP A 409 6.40 -22.26 -51.47
CA ASP A 409 7.46 -21.91 -52.42
C ASP A 409 8.28 -20.76 -51.85
N PRO A 410 9.60 -20.88 -51.79
CA PRO A 410 10.49 -19.84 -51.24
C PRO A 410 10.46 -18.54 -52.05
#